data_a6358aa2a50e477a38b8d9e114d9444e
#
_entry.id   a6358aa2a50e477a38b8d9e114d9444e
#
_cell.length_a   1.000
_cell.length_b   1.000
_cell.length_c   1.000
_cell.angle_alpha   90.00
_cell.angle_beta   90.00
_cell.angle_gamma   90.00
#
_symmetry.space_group_name_H-M   'P 1'
#
loop_
_entity.id
_entity.type
_entity.pdbx_description
1 polymer ?
#
loop_
_entity_poly.entity_id
_entity_poly.type
_entity_poly.pdbx_seq_one_letter_code
_entity_poly.pdbx_strand_id
1 'polypeptide(L)'
;DRSEDADTVDETVAAIGECPENDAIEIYCDRSDIDYLVGPEDDLLERHLRVVEETACDLLVRITADCPFVPSDEIDRVVEEHLSNDARYTTNVTETMPIGIGVDVIDPSLLRELNSIGETHPVKLARAEPTDWGTVWSDDRSWEPVSDVHFAVDTPTDYWSIVDALEAVGDDSRAVAEWLASR
;
A
#
# COMPACT_ATOMS: atom_id res chain seq x y z
N ASP A 1 -1.57 14.36 1.32
CA ASP A 1 -1.62 12.92 1.04
C ASP A 1 -1.14 12.13 2.26
N ARG A 2 -1.78 11.00 2.60
CA ARG A 2 -1.45 10.25 3.82
C ARG A 2 -0.05 9.63 3.79
N SER A 3 0.45 9.28 2.62
CA SER A 3 1.82 8.80 2.47
C SER A 3 2.86 9.93 2.64
N GLU A 4 2.54 11.13 2.21
CA GLU A 4 3.40 12.31 2.43
C GLU A 4 3.36 12.81 3.89
N ASP A 5 2.32 12.45 4.64
CA ASP A 5 2.18 12.79 6.05
C ASP A 5 2.93 11.81 6.99
N ALA A 6 3.48 10.71 6.44
CA ALA A 6 4.30 9.76 7.19
C ALA A 6 5.73 10.30 7.38
N ASP A 7 6.25 10.25 8.60
CA ASP A 7 7.57 10.78 8.96
C ASP A 7 8.74 9.98 8.33
N THR A 8 8.49 8.72 7.98
CA THR A 8 9.49 7.80 7.41
C THR A 8 9.51 7.77 5.88
N VAL A 9 8.65 8.52 5.20
CA VAL A 9 8.55 8.59 3.74
C VAL A 9 9.19 9.86 3.22
N ASP A 10 10.22 9.73 2.40
CA ASP A 10 10.93 10.88 1.80
C ASP A 10 10.29 11.35 0.49
N GLU A 11 9.68 10.42 -0.27
CA GLU A 11 9.12 10.70 -1.61
C GLU A 11 7.92 9.78 -1.87
N THR A 12 6.87 10.32 -2.49
CA THR A 12 5.68 9.55 -2.93
C THR A 12 5.55 9.60 -4.43
N VAL A 13 5.44 8.44 -5.07
CA VAL A 13 5.34 8.30 -6.53
C VAL A 13 4.15 7.40 -6.89
N ALA A 14 3.26 7.86 -7.74
CA ALA A 14 2.18 7.05 -8.28
C ALA A 14 2.70 6.11 -9.38
N ALA A 15 2.69 4.79 -9.12
CA ALA A 15 3.09 3.76 -10.08
C ALA A 15 1.89 3.33 -10.93
N ILE A 16 1.74 3.94 -12.12
CA ILE A 16 0.56 3.78 -13.00
C ILE A 16 0.80 2.69 -14.05
N GLY A 17 -0.19 1.85 -14.29
CA GLY A 17 -0.15 0.86 -15.37
C GLY A 17 -0.38 1.50 -16.73
N GLU A 18 0.37 1.09 -17.76
CA GLU A 18 0.25 1.56 -19.13
C GLU A 18 -1.00 0.98 -19.79
N CYS A 19 -2.13 1.70 -19.61
CA CYS A 19 -3.41 1.33 -20.22
C CYS A 19 -4.28 2.59 -20.41
N PRO A 20 -5.07 2.70 -21.50
CA PRO A 20 -5.87 3.90 -21.78
C PRO A 20 -6.88 4.26 -20.69
N GLU A 21 -7.32 3.28 -19.90
CA GLU A 21 -8.22 3.47 -18.77
C GLU A 21 -7.57 4.29 -17.65
N ASN A 22 -6.24 4.27 -17.58
CA ASN A 22 -5.43 4.97 -16.57
C ASN A 22 -5.06 6.40 -16.96
N ASP A 23 -5.31 6.85 -18.20
CA ASP A 23 -5.01 8.23 -18.64
C ASP A 23 -5.61 9.30 -17.71
N ALA A 24 -6.75 8.99 -17.09
CA ALA A 24 -7.39 9.88 -16.13
C ALA A 24 -6.59 10.06 -14.83
N ILE A 25 -5.82 9.04 -14.43
CA ILE A 25 -4.95 9.06 -13.25
C ILE A 25 -3.75 9.95 -13.54
N GLU A 26 -3.12 9.81 -14.71
CA GLU A 26 -1.99 10.65 -15.13
C GLU A 26 -2.42 12.14 -15.17
N ILE A 27 -3.58 12.44 -15.77
CA ILE A 27 -4.14 13.80 -15.79
C ILE A 27 -4.40 14.33 -14.37
N TYR A 28 -4.83 13.48 -13.46
CA TYR A 28 -5.03 13.85 -12.06
C TYR A 28 -3.70 14.16 -11.37
N CYS A 29 -2.68 13.32 -11.54
CA CYS A 29 -1.34 13.52 -11.00
C CYS A 29 -0.73 14.84 -11.50
N ASP A 30 -0.78 15.10 -12.81
CA ASP A 30 -0.31 16.36 -13.41
C ASP A 30 -0.97 17.60 -12.80
N ARG A 31 -2.28 17.54 -12.51
CA ARG A 31 -3.04 18.65 -11.95
C ARG A 31 -2.82 18.87 -10.46
N SER A 32 -2.46 17.80 -9.78
CA SER A 32 -2.29 17.78 -8.31
C SER A 32 -0.82 17.88 -7.89
N ASP A 33 0.10 18.01 -8.87
CA ASP A 33 1.56 18.06 -8.63
C ASP A 33 2.06 16.79 -7.90
N ILE A 34 1.54 15.64 -8.31
CA ILE A 34 1.92 14.32 -7.79
C ILE A 34 2.87 13.66 -8.79
N ASP A 35 4.04 13.27 -8.32
CA ASP A 35 5.01 12.53 -9.12
C ASP A 35 4.48 11.15 -9.51
N TYR A 36 4.70 10.74 -10.76
CA TYR A 36 4.24 9.44 -11.23
C TYR A 36 5.17 8.81 -12.24
N LEU A 37 5.13 7.49 -12.33
CA LEU A 37 5.79 6.68 -13.35
C LEU A 37 4.82 5.72 -13.99
N VAL A 38 4.88 5.63 -15.33
CA VAL A 38 4.08 4.68 -16.09
C VAL A 38 4.91 3.44 -16.41
N GLY A 39 4.35 2.27 -16.16
CA GLY A 39 5.00 0.99 -16.39
C GLY A 39 4.02 -0.09 -16.85
N PRO A 40 4.49 -1.33 -17.08
CA PRO A 40 3.66 -2.42 -17.59
C PRO A 40 2.39 -2.61 -16.78
N GLU A 41 1.24 -2.80 -17.47
CA GLU A 41 -0.03 -3.07 -16.80
C GLU A 41 -0.04 -4.44 -16.13
N ASP A 42 0.41 -5.47 -16.84
CA ASP A 42 0.36 -6.86 -16.38
C ASP A 42 1.58 -7.29 -15.55
N ASP A 43 2.63 -6.49 -15.48
CA ASP A 43 3.84 -6.75 -14.70
C ASP A 43 4.00 -5.69 -13.60
N LEU A 44 3.32 -5.95 -12.49
CA LEU A 44 3.32 -5.07 -11.34
C LEU A 44 4.71 -4.98 -10.69
N LEU A 45 5.48 -6.08 -10.70
CA LEU A 45 6.83 -6.10 -10.14
C LEU A 45 7.78 -5.23 -10.97
N GLU A 46 7.78 -5.36 -12.29
CA GLU A 46 8.58 -4.52 -13.19
C GLU A 46 8.23 -3.03 -13.02
N ARG A 47 6.95 -2.71 -12.84
CA ARG A 47 6.50 -1.34 -12.58
C ARG A 47 7.09 -0.76 -11.29
N HIS A 48 7.14 -1.56 -10.21
CA HIS A 48 7.79 -1.15 -8.96
C HIS A 48 9.31 -1.05 -9.08
N LEU A 49 9.94 -1.93 -9.86
CA LEU A 49 11.37 -1.83 -10.12
C LEU A 49 11.74 -0.54 -10.85
N ARG A 50 10.91 -0.06 -11.77
CA ARG A 50 11.12 1.24 -12.43
C ARG A 50 11.08 2.39 -11.42
N VAL A 51 10.16 2.36 -10.46
CA VAL A 51 10.14 3.35 -9.37
C VAL A 51 11.44 3.31 -8.57
N VAL A 52 11.87 2.12 -8.14
CA VAL A 52 13.14 1.94 -7.41
C VAL A 52 14.35 2.44 -8.19
N GLU A 53 14.39 2.22 -9.51
CA GLU A 53 15.52 2.65 -10.36
C GLU A 53 15.53 4.17 -10.57
N GLU A 54 14.37 4.79 -10.72
CA GLU A 54 14.24 6.23 -10.95
C GLU A 54 14.51 7.04 -9.68
N THR A 55 13.95 6.61 -8.55
CA THR A 55 14.11 7.29 -7.25
C THR A 55 15.41 6.92 -6.54
N ALA A 56 16.02 5.79 -6.90
CA ALA A 56 17.16 5.20 -6.18
C ALA A 56 16.92 5.04 -4.67
N CYS A 57 15.67 4.74 -4.28
CA CYS A 57 15.26 4.61 -2.88
C CYS A 57 15.96 3.41 -2.20
N ASP A 58 16.22 3.55 -0.91
CA ASP A 58 16.78 2.50 -0.06
C ASP A 58 15.72 1.46 0.33
N LEU A 59 14.47 1.89 0.49
CA LEU A 59 13.30 1.06 0.77
C LEU A 59 12.13 1.48 -0.10
N LEU A 60 11.30 0.52 -0.50
CA LEU A 60 10.04 0.77 -1.17
C LEU A 60 8.88 0.51 -0.20
N VAL A 61 8.08 1.54 0.08
CA VAL A 61 6.79 1.39 0.76
C VAL A 61 5.69 1.32 -0.29
N ARG A 62 4.95 0.23 -0.31
CA ARG A 62 3.86 0.01 -1.26
C ARG A 62 2.50 0.11 -0.57
N ILE A 63 1.69 1.02 -1.09
CA ILE A 63 0.27 1.17 -0.75
C ILE A 63 -0.53 1.06 -2.04
N THR A 64 -1.67 0.36 -2.02
CA THR A 64 -2.54 0.29 -3.20
C THR A 64 -3.46 1.51 -3.25
N ALA A 65 -3.63 2.09 -4.44
CA ALA A 65 -4.36 3.36 -4.61
C ALA A 65 -5.88 3.27 -4.35
N ASP A 66 -6.42 2.07 -4.28
CA ASP A 66 -7.79 1.76 -3.87
C ASP A 66 -7.99 1.78 -2.33
N CYS A 67 -6.92 2.04 -1.56
CA CYS A 67 -6.90 2.05 -0.11
C CYS A 67 -6.77 3.48 0.46
N PRO A 68 -7.82 4.30 0.46
CA PRO A 68 -7.74 5.73 0.77
C PRO A 68 -7.52 6.06 2.26
N PHE A 69 -7.59 5.06 3.14
CA PHE A 69 -7.56 5.24 4.59
C PHE A 69 -6.34 4.65 5.29
N VAL A 70 -5.27 4.33 4.57
CA VAL A 70 -4.02 3.89 5.22
C VAL A 70 -3.50 5.02 6.12
N PRO A 71 -3.43 4.84 7.45
CA PRO A 71 -2.95 5.90 8.35
C PRO A 71 -1.44 6.13 8.18
N SER A 72 -0.99 7.37 8.29
CA SER A 72 0.44 7.71 8.20
C SER A 72 1.26 7.08 9.34
N ASP A 73 0.71 7.06 10.55
CA ASP A 73 1.33 6.41 11.71
C ASP A 73 1.45 4.89 11.55
N GLU A 74 0.55 4.26 10.81
CA GLU A 74 0.66 2.83 10.47
C GLU A 74 1.78 2.59 9.44
N ILE A 75 1.98 3.50 8.50
CA ILE A 75 3.11 3.46 7.56
C ILE A 75 4.41 3.51 8.36
N ASP A 76 4.56 4.51 9.22
CA ASP A 76 5.75 4.70 10.05
C ASP A 76 6.02 3.47 10.92
N ARG A 77 5.00 2.91 11.56
CA ARG A 77 5.12 1.73 12.40
C ARG A 77 5.66 0.51 11.64
N VAL A 78 5.16 0.26 10.42
CA VAL A 78 5.60 -0.88 9.61
C VAL A 78 7.02 -0.68 9.09
N VAL A 79 7.39 0.55 8.71
CA VAL A 79 8.77 0.90 8.31
C VAL A 79 9.74 0.73 9.49
N GLU A 80 9.41 1.23 10.67
CA GLU A 80 10.24 1.08 11.87
C GLU A 80 10.43 -0.40 12.24
N GLU A 81 9.39 -1.21 12.13
CA GLU A 81 9.46 -2.64 12.37
C GLU A 81 10.32 -3.36 11.33
N HIS A 82 10.23 -2.97 10.06
CA HIS A 82 11.10 -3.46 8.99
C HIS A 82 12.57 -3.22 9.29
N LEU A 83 12.92 -1.98 9.62
CA LEU A 83 14.30 -1.57 9.93
C LEU A 83 14.83 -2.27 11.18
N SER A 84 14.00 -2.43 12.23
CA SER A 84 14.42 -3.05 13.49
C SER A 84 14.67 -4.55 13.37
N ASN A 85 14.06 -5.21 12.39
CA ASN A 85 14.22 -6.65 12.13
C ASN A 85 15.26 -6.96 11.04
N ASP A 86 15.87 -5.94 10.39
CA ASP A 86 16.71 -6.11 9.21
C ASP A 86 16.01 -6.99 8.16
N ALA A 87 14.72 -6.72 7.94
CA ALA A 87 13.84 -7.54 7.13
C ALA A 87 14.04 -7.28 5.64
N ARG A 88 13.72 -8.24 4.78
CA ARG A 88 13.65 -8.05 3.33
C ARG A 88 12.27 -7.65 2.86
N TYR A 89 11.26 -8.07 3.59
CA TYR A 89 9.86 -7.74 3.37
C TYR A 89 9.10 -7.71 4.70
N THR A 90 8.35 -6.66 4.92
CA THR A 90 7.46 -6.53 6.08
C THR A 90 6.08 -6.12 5.60
N THR A 91 5.05 -6.69 6.17
CA THR A 91 3.66 -6.36 5.83
C THR A 91 2.76 -6.42 7.06
N ASN A 92 1.80 -5.51 7.15
CA ASN A 92 0.75 -5.55 8.17
C ASN A 92 -0.53 -6.25 7.69
N VAL A 93 -0.55 -6.83 6.49
CA VAL A 93 -1.71 -7.55 5.95
C VAL A 93 -1.88 -8.88 6.67
N THR A 94 -2.45 -8.83 7.88
CA THR A 94 -2.71 -9.95 8.78
C THR A 94 -4.22 -10.13 9.00
N GLU A 95 -4.62 -11.21 9.70
CA GLU A 95 -6.04 -11.47 10.01
C GLU A 95 -6.65 -10.45 10.98
N THR A 96 -5.83 -9.72 11.71
CA THR A 96 -6.28 -8.69 12.67
C THR A 96 -6.46 -7.30 12.05
N MET A 97 -6.00 -7.13 10.81
CA MET A 97 -6.05 -5.85 10.10
C MET A 97 -7.24 -5.80 9.13
N PRO A 98 -7.97 -4.68 9.07
CA PRO A 98 -9.01 -4.48 8.07
C PRO A 98 -8.45 -4.48 6.64
N ILE A 99 -9.25 -4.92 5.69
CA ILE A 99 -8.90 -4.82 4.27
C ILE A 99 -8.87 -3.34 3.87
N GLY A 100 -7.79 -2.91 3.21
CA GLY A 100 -7.64 -1.54 2.70
C GLY A 100 -6.81 -0.60 3.59
N ILE A 101 -6.14 -1.14 4.64
CA ILE A 101 -5.10 -0.40 5.37
C ILE A 101 -3.74 -1.11 5.30
N GLY A 102 -3.54 -1.93 4.27
CA GLY A 102 -2.33 -2.69 4.06
C GLY A 102 -1.13 -1.82 3.66
N VAL A 103 -0.01 -2.06 4.35
CA VAL A 103 1.30 -1.47 4.07
C VAL A 103 2.29 -2.61 3.80
N ASP A 104 3.02 -2.50 2.69
CA ASP A 104 4.12 -3.40 2.35
C ASP A 104 5.43 -2.62 2.32
N VAL A 105 6.43 -3.03 3.09
CA VAL A 105 7.78 -2.46 3.07
C VAL A 105 8.72 -3.49 2.47
N ILE A 106 9.44 -3.11 1.41
CA ILE A 106 10.18 -4.05 0.57
C ILE A 106 11.60 -3.52 0.33
N ASP A 107 12.60 -4.37 0.63
CA ASP A 107 13.97 -4.12 0.21
C ASP A 107 14.07 -4.25 -1.32
N PRO A 108 14.66 -3.28 -2.03
CA PRO A 108 14.82 -3.33 -3.48
C PRO A 108 15.56 -4.57 -4.00
N SER A 109 16.44 -5.17 -3.19
CA SER A 109 17.12 -6.41 -3.56
C SER A 109 16.17 -7.59 -3.69
N LEU A 110 15.12 -7.62 -2.87
CA LEU A 110 14.08 -8.65 -2.98
C LEU A 110 13.31 -8.53 -4.29
N LEU A 111 12.93 -7.32 -4.70
CA LEU A 111 12.25 -7.12 -5.99
C LEU A 111 13.12 -7.60 -7.17
N ARG A 112 14.41 -7.29 -7.15
CA ARG A 112 15.35 -7.75 -8.19
C ARG A 112 15.48 -9.27 -8.22
N GLU A 113 15.51 -9.92 -7.06
CA GLU A 113 15.56 -11.38 -6.97
C GLU A 113 14.28 -12.03 -7.50
N LEU A 114 13.10 -11.53 -7.09
CA LEU A 114 11.81 -11.99 -7.60
C LEU A 114 11.70 -11.85 -9.12
N ASN A 115 12.13 -10.71 -9.67
CA ASN A 115 12.17 -10.48 -11.11
C ASN A 115 13.09 -11.48 -11.83
N SER A 116 14.24 -11.81 -11.24
CA SER A 116 15.21 -12.75 -11.84
C SER A 116 14.68 -14.18 -12.01
N ILE A 117 13.68 -14.55 -11.23
CA ILE A 117 13.00 -15.87 -11.31
C ILE A 117 11.69 -15.83 -12.10
N GLY A 118 11.34 -14.66 -12.66
CA GLY A 118 10.16 -14.48 -13.53
C GLY A 118 8.87 -14.20 -12.80
N GLU A 119 8.92 -13.75 -11.54
CA GLU A 119 7.75 -13.23 -10.84
C GLU A 119 7.31 -11.90 -11.45
N THR A 120 6.00 -11.65 -11.45
CA THR A 120 5.38 -10.42 -11.97
C THR A 120 4.66 -9.62 -10.89
N HIS A 121 4.61 -10.15 -9.67
CA HIS A 121 3.94 -9.50 -8.55
C HIS A 121 4.91 -9.29 -7.37
N PRO A 122 5.05 -8.06 -6.83
CA PRO A 122 6.12 -7.69 -5.89
C PRO A 122 6.07 -8.43 -4.54
N VAL A 123 4.89 -8.89 -4.09
CA VAL A 123 4.73 -9.44 -2.74
C VAL A 123 4.06 -10.82 -2.68
N LYS A 124 3.48 -11.30 -3.78
CA LYS A 124 2.66 -12.53 -3.77
C LYS A 124 3.44 -13.75 -3.28
N LEU A 125 4.64 -13.97 -3.83
CA LEU A 125 5.47 -15.11 -3.48
C LEU A 125 6.02 -14.97 -2.06
N ALA A 126 6.48 -13.78 -1.66
CA ALA A 126 6.98 -13.50 -0.33
C ALA A 126 5.92 -13.72 0.77
N ARG A 127 4.65 -13.44 0.48
CA ARG A 127 3.54 -13.76 1.38
C ARG A 127 3.19 -15.25 1.41
N ALA A 128 3.30 -15.94 0.27
CA ALA A 128 3.00 -17.36 0.18
C ALA A 128 4.06 -18.25 0.84
N GLU A 129 5.32 -17.84 0.80
CA GLU A 129 6.49 -18.58 1.28
C GLU A 129 7.33 -17.73 2.26
N PRO A 130 6.74 -17.26 3.38
CA PRO A 130 7.33 -16.22 4.22
C PRO A 130 8.70 -16.58 4.80
N THR A 131 8.92 -17.86 5.12
CA THR A 131 10.19 -18.34 5.67
C THR A 131 11.33 -18.23 4.63
N ASP A 132 11.03 -18.55 3.39
CA ASP A 132 12.04 -18.59 2.32
C ASP A 132 12.44 -17.16 1.88
N TRP A 133 11.54 -16.21 2.02
CA TRP A 133 11.73 -14.82 1.61
C TRP A 133 12.01 -13.85 2.76
N GLY A 134 12.05 -14.34 4.00
CA GLY A 134 12.36 -13.52 5.18
C GLY A 134 11.26 -12.49 5.48
N THR A 135 10.00 -12.90 5.32
CA THR A 135 8.84 -12.04 5.57
C THR A 135 8.62 -11.83 7.07
N VAL A 136 8.47 -10.58 7.47
CA VAL A 136 8.04 -10.17 8.81
C VAL A 136 6.58 -9.75 8.75
N TRP A 137 5.76 -10.35 9.63
CA TRP A 137 4.34 -9.99 9.77
C TRP A 137 4.20 -8.97 10.89
N SER A 138 3.85 -7.76 10.52
CA SER A 138 3.69 -6.61 11.40
C SER A 138 2.24 -6.51 11.87
N ASP A 139 1.92 -7.13 13.01
CA ASP A 139 0.56 -7.25 13.52
C ASP A 139 0.24 -6.12 14.50
N ASP A 140 -0.84 -5.35 14.25
CA ASP A 140 -1.39 -4.40 15.21
C ASP A 140 -2.79 -4.82 15.66
N ARG A 141 -2.84 -5.48 16.81
CA ARG A 141 -4.10 -5.95 17.41
C ARG A 141 -5.07 -4.84 17.83
N SER A 142 -4.65 -3.60 17.80
CA SER A 142 -5.57 -2.49 18.06
C SER A 142 -6.69 -2.42 17.01
N TRP A 143 -6.43 -2.95 15.80
CA TRP A 143 -7.41 -3.03 14.71
C TRP A 143 -8.34 -4.25 14.78
N GLU A 144 -8.03 -5.26 15.60
CA GLU A 144 -8.83 -6.50 15.72
C GLU A 144 -10.35 -6.27 15.92
N PRO A 145 -10.82 -5.26 16.69
CA PRO A 145 -12.27 -5.02 16.84
C PRO A 145 -12.99 -4.61 15.55
N VAL A 146 -12.27 -4.19 14.53
CA VAL A 146 -12.79 -3.73 13.23
C VAL A 146 -12.14 -4.47 12.05
N SER A 147 -11.50 -5.61 12.30
CA SER A 147 -10.78 -6.39 11.27
C SER A 147 -11.66 -6.88 10.11
N ASP A 148 -12.96 -7.05 10.36
CA ASP A 148 -13.94 -7.43 9.31
C ASP A 148 -14.37 -6.27 8.41
N VAL A 149 -13.89 -5.04 8.66
CA VAL A 149 -14.24 -3.87 7.85
C VAL A 149 -13.46 -3.90 6.53
N HIS A 150 -14.13 -3.50 5.46
CA HIS A 150 -13.56 -3.34 4.13
C HIS A 150 -13.40 -1.86 3.78
N PHE A 151 -12.16 -1.39 3.70
CA PHE A 151 -11.81 0.00 3.38
C PHE A 151 -11.38 0.22 1.93
N ALA A 152 -11.08 -0.85 1.19
CA ALA A 152 -10.71 -0.72 -0.21
C ALA A 152 -11.92 -0.32 -1.07
N VAL A 153 -11.68 0.44 -2.12
CA VAL A 153 -12.70 0.87 -3.08
C VAL A 153 -12.65 -0.04 -4.31
N ASP A 154 -13.19 -1.24 -4.19
CA ASP A 154 -13.21 -2.25 -5.26
C ASP A 154 -14.45 -2.13 -6.14
N THR A 155 -15.55 -1.62 -5.59
CA THR A 155 -16.85 -1.54 -6.26
C THR A 155 -17.50 -0.15 -6.10
N PRO A 156 -18.49 0.20 -6.96
CA PRO A 156 -19.29 1.42 -6.74
C PRO A 156 -19.99 1.48 -5.36
N THR A 157 -20.31 0.31 -4.78
CA THR A 157 -20.92 0.25 -3.45
C THR A 157 -19.91 0.67 -2.38
N ASP A 158 -18.67 0.21 -2.48
CA ASP A 158 -17.60 0.59 -1.55
C ASP A 158 -17.36 2.10 -1.62
N TYR A 159 -17.28 2.66 -2.83
CA TYR A 159 -17.14 4.09 -3.03
C TYR A 159 -18.22 4.90 -2.28
N TRP A 160 -19.49 4.53 -2.43
CA TRP A 160 -20.57 5.24 -1.76
C TRP A 160 -20.56 5.03 -0.24
N SER A 161 -20.20 3.84 0.23
CA SER A 161 -20.05 3.57 1.67
C SER A 161 -18.94 4.44 2.29
N ILE A 162 -17.83 4.62 1.58
CA ILE A 162 -16.73 5.48 1.98
C ILE A 162 -17.15 6.97 1.98
N VAL A 163 -17.87 7.43 0.95
CA VAL A 163 -18.38 8.81 0.90
C VAL A 163 -19.33 9.08 2.07
N ASP A 164 -20.27 8.17 2.33
CA ASP A 164 -21.21 8.29 3.47
C ASP A 164 -20.45 8.34 4.82
N ALA A 165 -19.39 7.54 4.97
CA ALA A 165 -18.56 7.54 6.17
C ALA A 165 -17.82 8.88 6.35
N LEU A 166 -17.18 9.40 5.28
CA LEU A 166 -16.50 10.69 5.28
C LEU A 166 -17.45 11.84 5.69
N GLU A 167 -18.69 11.84 5.16
CA GLU A 167 -19.69 12.84 5.51
C GLU A 167 -20.14 12.73 6.98
N ALA A 168 -20.15 11.52 7.54
CA ALA A 168 -20.65 11.27 8.89
C ALA A 168 -19.59 11.53 9.98
N VAL A 169 -18.33 11.13 9.78
CA VAL A 169 -17.30 11.10 10.84
C VAL A 169 -15.98 11.74 10.43
N GLY A 170 -15.87 12.29 9.22
CA GLY A 170 -14.62 12.86 8.71
C GLY A 170 -13.65 11.79 8.20
N ASP A 171 -12.36 12.13 8.10
CA ASP A 171 -11.33 11.32 7.43
C ASP A 171 -10.42 10.54 8.38
N ASP A 172 -10.72 10.53 9.68
CA ASP A 172 -9.99 9.71 10.63
C ASP A 172 -10.24 8.22 10.38
N SER A 173 -9.18 7.47 10.10
CA SER A 173 -9.26 6.07 9.69
C SER A 173 -9.97 5.18 10.72
N ARG A 174 -9.73 5.43 12.01
CA ARG A 174 -10.36 4.67 13.09
C ARG A 174 -11.84 4.99 13.20
N ALA A 175 -12.22 6.27 13.15
CA ALA A 175 -13.63 6.69 13.20
C ALA A 175 -14.40 6.14 12.00
N VAL A 176 -13.81 6.14 10.81
CA VAL A 176 -14.40 5.54 9.60
C VAL A 176 -14.60 4.03 9.77
N ALA A 177 -13.58 3.31 10.31
CA ALA A 177 -13.70 1.88 10.58
C ALA A 177 -14.86 1.54 11.52
N GLU A 178 -14.92 2.23 12.65
CA GLU A 178 -15.97 2.03 13.67
C GLU A 178 -17.36 2.35 13.10
N TRP A 179 -17.46 3.39 12.29
CA TRP A 179 -18.70 3.74 11.62
C TRP A 179 -19.14 2.67 10.61
N LEU A 180 -18.24 2.16 9.78
CA LEU A 180 -18.53 1.08 8.85
C LEU A 180 -18.90 -0.22 9.57
N ALA A 181 -18.20 -0.58 10.64
CA ALA A 181 -18.49 -1.76 11.45
C ALA A 181 -19.88 -1.71 12.14
N SER A 182 -20.45 -0.52 12.29
CA SER A 182 -21.75 -0.32 12.93
C SER A 182 -22.95 -0.52 11.99
N ARG A 183 -22.72 -0.77 10.71
CA ARG A 183 -23.74 -0.87 9.64
C ARG A 183 -24.03 -2.29 9.25
#